data_059d5fce580fc05d9729468392995c8e
#
_entry.id   059d5fce580fc05d9729468392995c8e
#
_cell.length_a   1.000
_cell.length_b   1.000
_cell.length_c   1.000
_cell.angle_alpha   90.00
_cell.angle_beta   90.00
_cell.angle_gamma   90.00
#
_symmetry.space_group_name_H-M   'P 1'
#
loop_
_entity.id
_entity.type
_entity.pdbx_description
1 polymer ?
#
loop_
_entity_poly.entity_id
_entity_poly.type
_entity_poly.pdbx_seq_one_letter_code
_entity_poly.pdbx_strand_id
1 'polypeptide(L)'
;MQVQGSPVRSSRAGWLSCALARWVGALLAGGALLLSFPVSPATNAPDSAASNAQIRALKRAGDAVVALNVTATEGATSADSLGQRRSGSGVVIGADGLILTIGYLLLEAETIEVVTQDERILPARQVAYDLATGFGLVRPLVPLRGIEPVPLAGVSTLTVGQPLLVASGSSGGTEVGFTRLVGSRPFSGYWEYHIEAAIFTSPPVANHSGASLFNANGELLGIGSLFVLEAAGPERTLPGNMFVPVDLLRPVLAEMQSTGRTRASVRPWLGLSSSERGGHVEIVRVDRSGPALEAGLQPGDVVLEIDGIQVTTLEAFYKQLWKRPDADADVELTVQQGSEVRKIKVHAVDRMQTLRKPQGI
;
A
#
# COMPACT_ATOMS: atom_id res chain seq x y z
N MET A 1 -2.36 40.06 -24.65
CA MET A 1 -2.12 39.89 -26.07
C MET A 1 -2.98 38.73 -26.54
N GLN A 2 -4.11 39.04 -27.16
CA GLN A 2 -5.11 38.11 -27.68
C GLN A 2 -4.67 37.51 -29.00
N VAL A 3 -4.95 36.23 -29.25
CA VAL A 3 -5.16 35.63 -30.56
C VAL A 3 -6.22 34.54 -30.38
N GLN A 4 -7.41 34.85 -30.74
CA GLN A 4 -8.38 34.38 -31.72
C GLN A 4 -8.11 32.98 -32.29
N GLY A 5 -8.98 32.13 -32.16
CA GLY A 5 -9.95 31.27 -32.60
C GLY A 5 -10.19 31.13 -34.11
N SER A 6 -10.45 29.90 -34.56
CA SER A 6 -11.37 29.61 -35.68
C SER A 6 -11.71 28.11 -35.74
N PRO A 7 -12.91 27.74 -36.21
CA PRO A 7 -13.52 26.43 -36.03
C PRO A 7 -13.34 25.53 -37.25
N VAL A 8 -13.39 24.22 -37.06
CA VAL A 8 -13.44 23.23 -38.14
C VAL A 8 -14.77 22.48 -38.13
N ARG A 9 -15.31 22.50 -39.32
CA ARG A 9 -16.60 22.09 -39.85
C ARG A 9 -16.94 20.61 -39.60
N SER A 10 -18.23 20.42 -39.38
CA SER A 10 -19.01 19.20 -39.57
C SER A 10 -19.08 18.81 -41.06
N SER A 11 -19.03 17.52 -41.37
CA SER A 11 -19.58 16.98 -42.59
C SER A 11 -20.46 15.76 -42.31
N ARG A 12 -21.68 15.88 -42.75
CA ARG A 12 -22.76 14.91 -42.70
C ARG A 12 -22.70 13.97 -43.91
N ALA A 13 -23.24 12.78 -43.70
CA ALA A 13 -24.15 12.02 -44.52
C ALA A 13 -23.62 11.23 -45.74
N GLY A 14 -24.07 9.99 -45.77
CA GLY A 14 -24.08 9.13 -46.96
C GLY A 14 -24.84 7.84 -46.68
N TRP A 15 -26.13 7.90 -46.90
CA TRP A 15 -27.04 6.75 -47.01
C TRP A 15 -26.71 5.94 -48.26
N LEU A 16 -26.81 4.59 -48.20
CA LEU A 16 -27.35 3.80 -49.32
C LEU A 16 -27.88 2.48 -48.83
N SER A 17 -29.15 2.30 -49.18
CA SER A 17 -29.99 1.11 -48.99
C SER A 17 -29.85 0.11 -50.15
N CYS A 18 -30.44 -1.06 -49.93
CA CYS A 18 -30.96 -2.07 -50.88
C CYS A 18 -30.03 -3.14 -51.41
N ALA A 19 -30.35 -4.39 -51.07
CA ALA A 19 -31.02 -5.26 -52.08
C ALA A 19 -31.49 -6.58 -51.44
N LEU A 20 -32.80 -6.78 -51.48
CA LEU A 20 -33.47 -8.06 -51.35
C LEU A 20 -33.17 -8.95 -52.58
N ALA A 21 -32.88 -10.24 -52.36
CA ALA A 21 -33.04 -11.24 -53.40
C ALA A 21 -33.67 -12.50 -52.75
N ARG A 22 -34.93 -12.72 -53.13
CA ARG A 22 -35.72 -13.94 -52.89
C ARG A 22 -35.23 -15.03 -53.84
N TRP A 23 -35.05 -16.25 -53.33
CA TRP A 23 -35.11 -17.45 -54.10
C TRP A 23 -36.06 -18.47 -53.44
N VAL A 24 -37.03 -18.93 -54.23
CA VAL A 24 -38.06 -19.91 -53.90
C VAL A 24 -37.62 -21.27 -54.43
N GLY A 25 -37.80 -22.31 -53.62
CA GLY A 25 -38.28 -23.62 -54.05
C GLY A 25 -37.28 -24.67 -54.47
N ALA A 26 -37.16 -25.71 -53.67
CA ALA A 26 -37.24 -27.11 -54.15
C ALA A 26 -37.50 -28.07 -53.00
N LEU A 27 -38.67 -28.67 -52.96
CA LEU A 27 -39.02 -29.85 -52.18
C LEU A 27 -38.31 -31.08 -52.76
N LEU A 28 -37.57 -31.83 -51.93
CA LEU A 28 -37.35 -33.24 -52.15
C LEU A 28 -37.39 -33.99 -50.81
N ALA A 29 -38.29 -34.93 -50.72
CA ALA A 29 -38.48 -35.88 -49.63
C ALA A 29 -37.30 -36.86 -49.56
N GLY A 30 -36.77 -37.07 -48.39
CA GLY A 30 -35.70 -38.05 -48.10
C GLY A 30 -35.66 -38.40 -46.65
N GLY A 31 -35.90 -39.63 -46.33
CA GLY A 31 -36.05 -40.39 -45.12
C GLY A 31 -35.42 -39.90 -43.84
N ALA A 32 -36.21 -39.87 -42.81
CA ALA A 32 -35.77 -39.64 -41.41
C ALA A 32 -35.04 -40.89 -40.90
N LEU A 33 -33.67 -40.76 -40.83
CA LEU A 33 -32.89 -41.61 -39.94
C LEU A 33 -32.73 -40.83 -38.61
N LEU A 34 -33.50 -41.22 -37.61
CA LEU A 34 -33.35 -40.78 -36.25
C LEU A 34 -32.05 -41.36 -35.66
N LEU A 35 -30.93 -40.67 -35.82
CA LEU A 35 -29.75 -40.90 -35.03
C LEU A 35 -29.95 -40.21 -33.67
N SER A 36 -30.35 -40.99 -32.67
CA SER A 36 -30.36 -40.60 -31.27
C SER A 36 -28.93 -40.41 -30.81
N PHE A 37 -28.44 -39.17 -30.82
CA PHE A 37 -27.22 -38.83 -30.08
C PHE A 37 -27.55 -38.86 -28.59
N PRO A 38 -26.76 -39.56 -27.75
CA PRO A 38 -26.91 -39.42 -26.32
C PRO A 38 -26.53 -38.00 -25.94
N VAL A 39 -27.52 -37.24 -25.49
CA VAL A 39 -27.24 -35.98 -24.76
C VAL A 39 -26.54 -36.36 -23.48
N SER A 40 -25.24 -36.19 -23.44
CA SER A 40 -24.47 -36.24 -22.19
C SER A 40 -24.85 -35.02 -21.36
N PRO A 41 -25.50 -35.18 -20.20
CA PRO A 41 -25.65 -34.10 -19.27
C PRO A 41 -24.38 -34.04 -18.42
N ALA A 42 -23.44 -33.23 -18.78
CA ALA A 42 -22.37 -32.88 -17.89
C ALA A 42 -21.74 -31.51 -18.27
N THR A 43 -22.47 -30.46 -18.07
CA THR A 43 -21.86 -29.23 -17.64
C THR A 43 -21.95 -29.23 -16.14
N ASN A 44 -20.82 -29.51 -15.46
CA ASN A 44 -20.67 -29.23 -14.06
C ASN A 44 -20.90 -27.71 -13.88
N ALA A 45 -22.12 -27.35 -13.49
CA ALA A 45 -22.38 -26.05 -12.93
C ALA A 45 -21.39 -25.91 -11.75
N PRO A 46 -20.63 -24.84 -11.66
CA PRO A 46 -19.76 -24.60 -10.51
C PRO A 46 -20.62 -24.79 -9.27
N ASP A 47 -20.10 -25.53 -8.29
CA ASP A 47 -20.85 -25.87 -7.09
C ASP A 47 -21.41 -24.56 -6.50
N SER A 48 -22.73 -24.39 -6.63
CA SER A 48 -23.40 -23.12 -6.25
C SER A 48 -23.20 -22.82 -4.76
N ALA A 49 -22.99 -23.86 -3.96
CA ALA A 49 -22.70 -23.73 -2.54
C ALA A 49 -21.28 -23.14 -2.30
N ALA A 50 -20.27 -23.57 -3.05
CA ALA A 50 -18.90 -23.03 -2.96
C ALA A 50 -18.86 -21.58 -3.44
N SER A 51 -19.51 -21.25 -4.55
CA SER A 51 -19.61 -19.87 -5.04
C SER A 51 -20.33 -18.95 -4.04
N ASN A 52 -21.41 -19.40 -3.43
CA ASN A 52 -22.13 -18.64 -2.42
C ASN A 52 -21.29 -18.45 -1.13
N ALA A 53 -20.50 -19.45 -0.73
CA ALA A 53 -19.59 -19.32 0.41
C ALA A 53 -18.51 -18.28 0.14
N GLN A 54 -17.94 -18.26 -1.07
CA GLN A 54 -16.93 -17.27 -1.48
C GLN A 54 -17.51 -15.85 -1.52
N ILE A 55 -18.70 -15.66 -2.08
CA ILE A 55 -19.37 -14.35 -2.08
C ILE A 55 -19.59 -13.86 -0.65
N ARG A 56 -20.05 -14.73 0.26
CA ARG A 56 -20.22 -14.36 1.68
C ARG A 56 -18.89 -14.01 2.35
N ALA A 57 -17.81 -14.72 2.03
CA ALA A 57 -16.49 -14.45 2.57
C ALA A 57 -15.96 -13.07 2.11
N LEU A 58 -16.10 -12.77 0.82
CA LEU A 58 -15.71 -11.47 0.27
C LEU A 58 -16.55 -10.32 0.83
N LYS A 59 -17.86 -10.56 1.02
CA LYS A 59 -18.72 -9.57 1.65
C LYS A 59 -18.29 -9.28 3.09
N ARG A 60 -18.06 -10.31 3.91
CA ARG A 60 -17.54 -10.12 5.29
C ARG A 60 -16.20 -9.40 5.31
N ALA A 61 -15.30 -9.72 4.36
CA ALA A 61 -14.02 -9.02 4.23
C ALA A 61 -14.21 -7.53 3.94
N GLY A 62 -15.14 -7.18 3.05
CA GLY A 62 -15.49 -5.79 2.78
C GLY A 62 -16.13 -5.10 3.99
N ASP A 63 -17.03 -5.79 4.69
CA ASP A 63 -17.71 -5.25 5.88
C ASP A 63 -16.72 -4.97 7.05
N ALA A 64 -15.57 -5.64 7.07
CA ALA A 64 -14.52 -5.41 8.08
C ALA A 64 -13.60 -4.21 7.78
N VAL A 65 -13.69 -3.62 6.59
CA VAL A 65 -12.89 -2.46 6.20
C VAL A 65 -13.59 -1.19 6.66
N VAL A 66 -12.83 -0.29 7.29
CA VAL A 66 -13.31 0.98 7.83
C VAL A 66 -12.49 2.13 7.24
N ALA A 67 -13.07 3.33 7.21
CA ALA A 67 -12.29 4.53 6.92
C ALA A 67 -11.62 5.05 8.20
N LEU A 68 -10.47 5.67 8.03
CA LEU A 68 -9.72 6.35 9.07
C LEU A 68 -9.54 7.82 8.69
N ASN A 69 -9.94 8.72 9.58
CA ASN A 69 -9.62 10.13 9.51
C ASN A 69 -8.67 10.48 10.66
N VAL A 70 -7.54 11.05 10.34
CA VAL A 70 -6.49 11.38 11.31
C VAL A 70 -6.14 12.85 11.19
N THR A 71 -6.10 13.54 12.32
CA THR A 71 -5.55 14.90 12.40
C THR A 71 -4.26 14.85 13.21
N ALA A 72 -3.17 15.34 12.64
CA ALA A 72 -1.88 15.42 13.34
C ALA A 72 -1.88 16.55 14.37
N THR A 73 -0.99 16.47 15.37
CA THR A 73 -0.77 17.53 16.35
C THR A 73 -0.36 18.83 15.66
N GLU A 74 -0.63 19.96 16.28
CA GLU A 74 -0.17 21.24 15.76
C GLU A 74 1.36 21.30 15.71
N GLY A 75 1.89 21.72 14.56
CA GLY A 75 3.34 21.76 14.30
C GLY A 75 4.00 20.39 14.18
N ALA A 76 3.25 19.33 13.89
CA ALA A 76 3.79 18.01 13.60
C ALA A 76 4.76 18.07 12.42
N THR A 77 5.98 17.53 12.58
CA THR A 77 6.99 17.49 11.51
C THR A 77 6.57 16.61 10.33
N SER A 78 5.81 15.55 10.61
CA SER A 78 5.24 14.70 9.58
C SER A 78 4.19 15.40 8.71
N ALA A 79 3.63 16.54 9.15
CA ALA A 79 2.65 17.30 8.38
C ALA A 79 3.26 17.95 7.12
N ASP A 80 4.56 18.22 7.09
CA ASP A 80 5.27 18.77 5.93
C ASP A 80 5.21 17.82 4.70
N SER A 81 5.11 16.52 4.94
CA SER A 81 5.09 15.51 3.87
C SER A 81 3.75 14.78 3.72
N LEU A 82 3.00 14.60 4.81
CA LEU A 82 1.77 13.82 4.85
C LEU A 82 0.50 14.68 5.00
N GLY A 83 0.67 15.98 5.26
CA GLY A 83 -0.44 16.89 5.56
C GLY A 83 -0.91 16.79 7.02
N GLN A 84 -1.61 17.84 7.46
CA GLN A 84 -2.21 17.95 8.80
C GLN A 84 -3.40 17.00 8.95
N ARG A 85 -4.23 16.86 7.91
CA ARG A 85 -5.36 15.92 7.85
C ARG A 85 -5.02 14.79 6.90
N ARG A 86 -5.25 13.57 7.35
CA ARG A 86 -4.96 12.35 6.60
C ARG A 86 -6.17 11.47 6.59
N SER A 87 -6.45 10.89 5.43
CA SER A 87 -7.52 9.91 5.27
C SER A 87 -6.93 8.62 4.71
N GLY A 88 -7.49 7.51 5.12
CA GLY A 88 -7.10 6.20 4.64
C GLY A 88 -8.06 5.14 5.13
N SER A 89 -7.61 3.90 5.11
CA SER A 89 -8.41 2.74 5.45
C SER A 89 -7.76 1.94 6.57
N GLY A 90 -8.54 1.15 7.24
CA GLY A 90 -8.09 0.11 8.13
C GLY A 90 -8.99 -1.11 8.04
N VAL A 91 -8.57 -2.23 8.56
CA VAL A 91 -9.33 -3.47 8.58
C VAL A 91 -9.35 -4.08 9.97
N VAL A 92 -10.51 -4.53 10.40
CA VAL A 92 -10.68 -5.18 11.70
C VAL A 92 -10.05 -6.57 11.66
N ILE A 93 -9.05 -6.80 12.53
CA ILE A 93 -8.30 -8.06 12.63
C ILE A 93 -8.45 -8.76 13.98
N GLY A 94 -9.05 -8.09 14.96
CA GLY A 94 -9.26 -8.65 16.32
C GLY A 94 -10.70 -8.58 16.76
N ALA A 95 -11.17 -9.60 17.49
CA ALA A 95 -12.53 -9.63 18.06
C ALA A 95 -12.79 -8.50 19.08
N ASP A 96 -11.72 -7.91 19.60
CA ASP A 96 -11.75 -6.73 20.49
C ASP A 96 -11.82 -5.40 19.73
N GLY A 97 -12.05 -5.45 18.41
CA GLY A 97 -12.11 -4.30 17.53
C GLY A 97 -10.75 -3.74 17.13
N LEU A 98 -9.66 -4.52 17.26
CA LEU A 98 -8.34 -4.11 16.78
C LEU A 98 -8.33 -3.93 15.28
N ILE A 99 -7.88 -2.77 14.82
CA ILE A 99 -7.80 -2.37 13.42
C ILE A 99 -6.34 -2.30 12.99
N LEU A 100 -6.02 -2.95 11.88
CA LEU A 100 -4.74 -2.86 11.19
C LEU A 100 -4.83 -1.81 10.08
N THR A 101 -3.81 -0.96 9.97
CA THR A 101 -3.67 0.06 8.92
C THR A 101 -2.21 0.25 8.53
N ILE A 102 -1.94 1.18 7.63
CA ILE A 102 -0.58 1.64 7.35
C ILE A 102 -0.17 2.74 8.34
N GLY A 103 0.98 2.58 8.95
CA GLY A 103 1.39 3.34 10.13
C GLY A 103 1.66 4.83 9.89
N TYR A 104 2.06 5.23 8.67
CA TYR A 104 2.31 6.65 8.40
C TYR A 104 1.07 7.54 8.57
N LEU A 105 -0.14 6.97 8.47
CA LEU A 105 -1.37 7.70 8.77
C LEU A 105 -1.41 8.18 10.22
N LEU A 106 -0.80 7.42 11.14
CA LEU A 106 -0.87 7.61 12.58
C LEU A 106 0.27 8.47 13.15
N LEU A 107 1.24 8.88 12.31
CA LEU A 107 2.36 9.69 12.78
C LEU A 107 1.89 11.00 13.40
N GLU A 108 2.27 11.25 14.66
CA GLU A 108 1.95 12.46 15.41
C GLU A 108 0.43 12.76 15.45
N ALA A 109 -0.41 11.71 15.48
CA ALA A 109 -1.86 11.87 15.50
C ALA A 109 -2.34 12.48 16.83
N GLU A 110 -3.08 13.59 16.74
CA GLU A 110 -3.84 14.19 17.86
C GLU A 110 -5.21 13.52 17.98
N THR A 111 -5.90 13.35 16.84
CA THR A 111 -7.18 12.67 16.79
C THR A 111 -7.21 11.59 15.73
N ILE A 112 -7.88 10.49 16.06
CA ILE A 112 -8.13 9.39 15.15
C ILE A 112 -9.63 9.08 15.23
N GLU A 113 -10.27 9.08 14.06
CA GLU A 113 -11.67 8.71 13.90
C GLU A 113 -11.77 7.49 12.99
N VAL A 114 -12.57 6.53 13.41
CA VAL A 114 -12.98 5.36 12.61
C VAL A 114 -14.37 5.61 12.07
N VAL A 115 -14.53 5.56 10.76
CA VAL A 115 -15.85 5.65 10.12
C VAL A 115 -16.24 4.25 9.65
N THR A 116 -17.32 3.75 10.19
CA THR A 116 -17.85 2.41 9.87
C THR A 116 -18.75 2.47 8.62
N GLN A 117 -19.11 1.33 8.07
CA GLN A 117 -19.94 1.21 6.87
C GLN A 117 -21.36 1.81 7.04
N ASP A 118 -21.87 1.81 8.26
CA ASP A 118 -23.14 2.45 8.65
C ASP A 118 -22.95 3.92 9.03
N GLU A 119 -21.84 4.54 8.54
CA GLU A 119 -21.50 5.96 8.68
C GLU A 119 -21.36 6.47 10.13
N ARG A 120 -21.18 5.57 11.10
CA ARG A 120 -20.86 6.00 12.47
C ARG A 120 -19.42 6.46 12.56
N ILE A 121 -19.20 7.62 13.14
CA ILE A 121 -17.89 8.16 13.45
C ILE A 121 -17.56 7.83 14.89
N LEU A 122 -16.52 7.04 15.11
CA LEU A 122 -16.10 6.56 16.43
C LEU A 122 -14.72 7.11 16.75
N PRO A 123 -14.52 7.75 17.90
CA PRO A 123 -13.19 8.14 18.33
C PRO A 123 -12.36 6.88 18.60
N ALA A 124 -11.07 6.96 18.27
CA ALA A 124 -10.15 5.86 18.41
C ALA A 124 -8.80 6.33 18.94
N ARG A 125 -7.99 5.38 19.41
CA ARG A 125 -6.62 5.62 19.85
C ARG A 125 -5.65 4.79 19.05
N GLN A 126 -4.46 5.31 18.89
CA GLN A 126 -3.33 4.52 18.43
C GLN A 126 -2.97 3.47 19.47
N VAL A 127 -2.80 2.21 19.05
CA VAL A 127 -2.30 1.12 19.87
C VAL A 127 -0.82 0.96 19.64
N ALA A 128 -0.39 0.95 18.37
CA ALA A 128 1.01 0.77 18.00
C ALA A 128 1.32 1.42 16.64
N TYR A 129 2.60 1.74 16.47
CA TYR A 129 3.21 1.99 15.18
C TYR A 129 4.55 1.26 15.09
N ASP A 130 4.70 0.42 14.10
CA ASP A 130 5.95 -0.30 13.85
C ASP A 130 6.69 0.28 12.64
N LEU A 131 7.79 0.97 12.90
CA LEU A 131 8.61 1.60 11.86
C LEU A 131 9.27 0.57 10.93
N ALA A 132 9.54 -0.64 11.43
CA ALA A 132 10.23 -1.67 10.66
C ALA A 132 9.34 -2.27 9.57
N THR A 133 8.09 -2.61 9.90
CA THR A 133 7.11 -3.13 8.93
C THR A 133 6.29 -2.04 8.27
N GLY A 134 6.14 -0.88 8.91
CA GLY A 134 5.26 0.19 8.48
C GLY A 134 3.80 -0.01 8.90
N PHE A 135 3.47 -1.01 9.72
CA PHE A 135 2.11 -1.22 10.21
C PHE A 135 1.73 -0.25 11.32
N GLY A 136 0.45 0.12 11.36
CA GLY A 136 -0.20 0.81 12.44
C GLY A 136 -1.36 0.02 13.03
N LEU A 137 -1.54 0.09 14.34
CA LEU A 137 -2.67 -0.50 15.04
C LEU A 137 -3.50 0.59 15.70
N VAL A 138 -4.82 0.51 15.50
CA VAL A 138 -5.80 1.44 16.06
C VAL A 138 -6.88 0.66 16.81
N ARG A 139 -7.40 1.23 17.87
CA ARG A 139 -8.54 0.66 18.60
C ARG A 139 -9.58 1.76 18.84
N PRO A 140 -10.83 1.56 18.41
CA PRO A 140 -11.95 2.46 18.74
C PRO A 140 -12.16 2.49 20.25
N LEU A 141 -12.54 3.65 20.78
CA LEU A 141 -12.88 3.83 22.19
C LEU A 141 -14.28 3.28 22.54
N VAL A 142 -15.09 3.07 21.50
CA VAL A 142 -16.41 2.45 21.59
C VAL A 142 -16.37 1.12 20.83
N PRO A 143 -16.92 0.03 21.38
CA PRO A 143 -16.92 -1.27 20.72
C PRO A 143 -17.56 -1.24 19.33
N LEU A 144 -16.89 -1.85 18.36
CA LEU A 144 -17.47 -2.11 17.05
C LEU A 144 -18.58 -3.17 17.18
N ARG A 145 -19.74 -2.91 16.59
CA ARG A 145 -20.87 -3.84 16.60
C ARG A 145 -21.13 -4.34 15.19
N GLY A 146 -21.31 -5.65 15.04
CA GLY A 146 -21.69 -6.27 13.77
C GLY A 146 -20.55 -6.36 12.74
N ILE A 147 -19.30 -6.10 13.16
CA ILE A 147 -18.12 -6.23 12.30
C ILE A 147 -17.28 -7.38 12.83
N GLU A 148 -17.12 -8.41 12.01
CA GLU A 148 -16.27 -9.56 12.31
C GLU A 148 -14.83 -9.33 11.82
N PRO A 149 -13.81 -9.78 12.58
CA PRO A 149 -12.43 -9.69 12.13
C PRO A 149 -12.17 -10.60 10.93
N VAL A 150 -11.29 -10.13 10.03
CA VAL A 150 -10.88 -10.93 8.88
C VAL A 150 -9.77 -11.92 9.26
N PRO A 151 -9.75 -13.12 8.65
CA PRO A 151 -8.63 -14.03 8.79
C PRO A 151 -7.42 -13.50 8.01
N LEU A 152 -6.21 -13.76 8.52
CA LEU A 152 -4.95 -13.44 7.87
C LEU A 152 -4.47 -14.64 7.06
N ALA A 153 -4.05 -14.44 5.80
CA ALA A 153 -3.46 -15.46 4.95
C ALA A 153 -1.99 -15.18 4.65
N GLY A 154 -1.22 -16.23 4.39
CA GLY A 154 0.16 -16.10 3.91
C GLY A 154 0.23 -15.80 2.42
N VAL A 155 1.26 -15.07 2.01
CA VAL A 155 1.47 -14.71 0.60
C VAL A 155 2.24 -15.77 -0.20
N SER A 156 2.78 -16.78 0.46
CA SER A 156 3.63 -17.82 -0.16
C SER A 156 2.93 -18.67 -1.23
N THR A 157 1.59 -18.69 -1.24
CA THR A 157 0.77 -19.44 -2.20
C THR A 157 0.32 -18.60 -3.39
N LEU A 158 0.65 -17.32 -3.42
CA LEU A 158 0.23 -16.41 -4.48
C LEU A 158 1.03 -16.66 -5.76
N THR A 159 0.34 -16.61 -6.90
CA THR A 159 0.95 -16.73 -8.23
C THR A 159 0.78 -15.45 -9.03
N VAL A 160 1.79 -15.07 -9.80
CA VAL A 160 1.74 -13.89 -10.70
C VAL A 160 0.54 -14.01 -11.64
N GLY A 161 -0.21 -12.90 -11.79
CA GLY A 161 -1.45 -12.84 -12.56
C GLY A 161 -2.70 -13.26 -11.78
N GLN A 162 -2.56 -13.80 -10.56
CA GLN A 162 -3.70 -14.17 -9.73
C GLN A 162 -4.61 -12.96 -9.47
N PRO A 163 -5.93 -13.07 -9.67
CA PRO A 163 -6.87 -12.01 -9.33
C PRO A 163 -6.99 -11.84 -7.81
N LEU A 164 -6.98 -10.59 -7.38
CA LEU A 164 -7.07 -10.17 -5.98
C LEU A 164 -8.11 -9.06 -5.85
N LEU A 165 -8.63 -8.89 -4.64
CA LEU A 165 -9.58 -7.84 -4.29
C LEU A 165 -8.90 -6.81 -3.41
N VAL A 166 -9.09 -5.54 -3.71
CA VAL A 166 -8.70 -4.44 -2.82
C VAL A 166 -9.95 -3.76 -2.30
N ALA A 167 -10.02 -3.58 -0.98
CA ALA A 167 -11.09 -2.82 -0.35
C ALA A 167 -10.52 -1.65 0.43
N SER A 168 -11.08 -0.46 0.22
CA SER A 168 -10.74 0.77 0.93
C SER A 168 -11.97 1.41 1.54
N GLY A 169 -11.84 1.91 2.76
CA GLY A 169 -12.90 2.66 3.45
C GLY A 169 -12.93 4.11 2.97
N SER A 170 -14.12 4.64 2.81
CA SER A 170 -14.37 6.06 2.55
C SER A 170 -15.54 6.56 3.40
N SER A 171 -15.77 7.87 3.43
CA SER A 171 -16.94 8.45 4.11
C SER A 171 -18.28 8.03 3.49
N GLY A 172 -18.25 7.45 2.29
CA GLY A 172 -19.43 6.93 1.59
C GLY A 172 -19.55 5.40 1.64
N GLY A 173 -18.76 4.72 2.50
CA GLY A 173 -18.75 3.25 2.62
C GLY A 173 -17.46 2.63 2.11
N THR A 174 -17.51 1.33 1.77
CA THR A 174 -16.35 0.61 1.25
C THR A 174 -16.31 0.64 -0.28
N GLU A 175 -15.19 1.10 -0.80
CA GLU A 175 -14.87 0.98 -2.23
C GLU A 175 -14.12 -0.34 -2.48
N VAL A 176 -14.52 -1.05 -3.52
CA VAL A 176 -13.94 -2.34 -3.89
C VAL A 176 -13.38 -2.26 -5.30
N GLY A 177 -12.12 -2.65 -5.44
CA GLY A 177 -11.42 -2.72 -6.71
C GLY A 177 -10.85 -4.11 -6.96
N PHE A 178 -10.76 -4.50 -8.24
CA PHE A 178 -10.06 -5.72 -8.66
C PHE A 178 -8.68 -5.37 -9.16
N THR A 179 -7.72 -6.18 -8.76
CA THR A 179 -6.32 -6.07 -9.18
C THR A 179 -5.73 -7.45 -9.43
N ARG A 180 -4.50 -7.53 -9.88
CA ARG A 180 -3.78 -8.79 -10.08
C ARG A 180 -2.41 -8.69 -9.44
N LEU A 181 -1.93 -9.81 -8.91
CA LEU A 181 -0.56 -9.91 -8.45
C LEU A 181 0.40 -9.72 -9.63
N VAL A 182 1.29 -8.76 -9.53
CA VAL A 182 2.40 -8.54 -10.48
C VAL A 182 3.65 -9.26 -10.01
N GLY A 183 3.91 -9.26 -8.70
CA GLY A 183 5.05 -9.94 -8.10
C GLY A 183 5.24 -9.56 -6.64
N SER A 184 6.23 -10.22 -6.04
CA SER A 184 6.74 -9.86 -4.70
C SER A 184 8.25 -9.70 -4.81
N ARG A 185 8.78 -8.59 -4.26
CA ARG A 185 10.21 -8.27 -4.28
C ARG A 185 10.58 -7.32 -3.15
N PRO A 186 11.89 -7.16 -2.82
CA PRO A 186 12.35 -6.14 -1.90
C PRO A 186 11.89 -4.75 -2.32
N PHE A 187 11.61 -3.91 -1.33
CA PHE A 187 11.27 -2.51 -1.52
C PHE A 187 12.01 -1.63 -0.53
N SER A 188 12.72 -0.63 -1.04
CA SER A 188 13.34 0.44 -0.25
C SER A 188 12.65 1.76 -0.55
N GLY A 189 12.04 2.36 0.47
CA GLY A 189 11.42 3.69 0.37
C GLY A 189 12.47 4.79 0.54
N TYR A 190 12.21 5.96 -0.04
CA TYR A 190 13.13 7.11 0.07
C TYR A 190 13.29 7.66 1.50
N TRP A 191 12.45 7.24 2.45
CA TRP A 191 12.36 7.75 3.83
C TRP A 191 12.96 6.81 4.88
N GLU A 192 14.08 6.18 4.61
CA GLU A 192 14.73 5.20 5.49
C GLU A 192 13.81 4.03 5.85
N TYR A 193 13.30 3.36 4.84
CA TYR A 193 12.39 2.23 4.95
C TYR A 193 12.78 1.11 4.00
N HIS A 194 12.77 -0.13 4.50
CA HIS A 194 13.02 -1.32 3.69
C HIS A 194 12.23 -2.51 4.20
N ILE A 195 11.66 -3.27 3.27
CA ILE A 195 11.07 -4.60 3.51
C ILE A 195 11.54 -5.57 2.45
N GLU A 196 11.78 -6.83 2.85
CA GLU A 196 12.35 -7.86 1.98
C GLU A 196 11.39 -8.37 0.89
N ALA A 197 10.08 -8.29 1.13
CA ALA A 197 9.09 -8.84 0.23
C ALA A 197 7.80 -8.01 0.22
N ALA A 198 7.79 -6.89 -0.52
CA ALA A 198 6.56 -6.14 -0.79
C ALA A 198 5.73 -6.83 -1.87
N ILE A 199 4.41 -6.75 -1.79
CA ILE A 199 3.48 -7.23 -2.81
C ILE A 199 3.20 -6.09 -3.78
N PHE A 200 3.31 -6.36 -5.09
CA PHE A 200 2.96 -5.40 -6.13
C PHE A 200 1.79 -5.88 -6.95
N THR A 201 0.84 -5.01 -7.19
CA THR A 201 -0.39 -5.30 -7.95
C THR A 201 -0.65 -4.27 -9.04
N SER A 202 -1.40 -4.65 -10.07
CA SER A 202 -1.89 -3.80 -11.17
C SER A 202 -3.21 -4.35 -11.71
N PRO A 203 -4.19 -3.51 -12.13
CA PRO A 203 -4.18 -2.05 -12.10
C PRO A 203 -4.23 -1.47 -10.69
N PRO A 204 -3.84 -0.18 -10.52
CA PRO A 204 -3.87 0.48 -9.22
C PRO A 204 -5.28 0.86 -8.78
N VAL A 205 -5.46 0.95 -7.46
CA VAL A 205 -6.59 1.63 -6.82
C VAL A 205 -6.13 2.99 -6.29
N ALA A 206 -7.00 3.99 -6.36
CA ALA A 206 -6.66 5.36 -5.96
C ALA A 206 -6.50 5.49 -4.43
N ASN A 207 -7.46 4.96 -3.66
CA ASN A 207 -7.49 5.04 -2.20
C ASN A 207 -6.68 3.89 -1.57
N HIS A 208 -5.36 3.89 -1.82
CA HIS A 208 -4.48 2.79 -1.43
C HIS A 208 -3.97 2.86 0.01
N SER A 209 -3.96 4.05 0.65
CA SER A 209 -3.43 4.23 2.01
C SER A 209 -4.21 3.41 3.04
N GLY A 210 -3.61 2.32 3.53
CA GLY A 210 -4.27 1.40 4.46
C GLY A 210 -5.31 0.47 3.83
N ALA A 211 -5.50 0.50 2.51
CA ALA A 211 -6.42 -0.39 1.80
C ALA A 211 -6.04 -1.86 2.03
N SER A 212 -7.04 -2.71 2.10
CA SER A 212 -6.89 -4.13 2.41
C SER A 212 -6.85 -4.96 1.14
N LEU A 213 -5.81 -5.76 0.98
CA LEU A 213 -5.66 -6.70 -0.13
C LEU A 213 -6.14 -8.09 0.31
N PHE A 214 -7.10 -8.66 -0.42
CA PHE A 214 -7.71 -9.95 -0.11
C PHE A 214 -7.52 -10.97 -1.24
N ASN A 215 -7.44 -12.24 -0.85
CA ASN A 215 -7.60 -13.34 -1.78
C ASN A 215 -9.10 -13.64 -2.05
N ALA A 216 -9.35 -14.61 -2.91
CA ALA A 216 -10.71 -15.03 -3.28
C ALA A 216 -11.54 -15.59 -2.11
N ASN A 217 -10.91 -15.99 -1.01
CA ASN A 217 -11.58 -16.48 0.19
C ASN A 217 -11.92 -15.37 1.20
N GLY A 218 -11.61 -14.09 0.89
CA GLY A 218 -11.78 -12.97 1.81
C GLY A 218 -10.77 -12.95 2.94
N GLU A 219 -9.61 -13.58 2.76
CA GLU A 219 -8.52 -13.57 3.73
C GLU A 219 -7.54 -12.45 3.39
N LEU A 220 -7.09 -11.71 4.42
CA LEU A 220 -6.20 -10.56 4.27
C LEU A 220 -4.78 -11.01 3.93
N LEU A 221 -4.22 -10.43 2.87
CA LEU A 221 -2.87 -10.67 2.36
C LEU A 221 -1.90 -9.53 2.65
N GLY A 222 -2.38 -8.29 2.63
CA GLY A 222 -1.53 -7.12 2.80
C GLY A 222 -2.29 -5.83 3.00
N ILE A 223 -1.55 -4.80 3.42
CA ILE A 223 -2.04 -3.44 3.64
C ILE A 223 -1.41 -2.49 2.63
N GLY A 224 -2.24 -1.74 1.94
CA GLY A 224 -1.83 -0.77 0.92
C GLY A 224 -1.00 0.36 1.49
N SER A 225 0.11 0.64 0.84
CA SER A 225 1.05 1.68 1.25
C SER A 225 1.24 2.75 0.17
N LEU A 226 1.55 2.35 -1.06
CA LEU A 226 1.96 3.28 -2.09
C LEU A 226 1.27 3.03 -3.42
N PHE A 227 1.11 4.11 -4.19
CA PHE A 227 1.03 4.06 -5.64
C PHE A 227 2.45 4.00 -6.21
N VAL A 228 2.68 3.15 -7.19
CA VAL A 228 3.97 3.01 -7.87
C VAL A 228 3.78 3.00 -9.39
N LEU A 229 4.72 3.61 -10.12
CA LEU A 229 4.70 3.61 -11.59
C LEU A 229 5.29 2.32 -12.17
N GLU A 230 6.06 1.58 -11.40
CA GLU A 230 6.89 0.45 -11.82
C GLU A 230 6.55 -0.82 -11.03
N ALA A 231 5.26 -1.19 -10.99
CA ALA A 231 4.82 -2.38 -10.25
C ALA A 231 5.51 -3.66 -10.76
N ALA A 232 5.89 -3.72 -12.03
CA ALA A 232 6.60 -4.86 -12.64
C ALA A 232 8.13 -4.83 -12.47
N GLY A 233 8.68 -3.82 -11.80
CA GLY A 233 10.13 -3.62 -11.63
C GLY A 233 10.64 -2.36 -12.34
N PRO A 234 11.89 -1.93 -12.06
CA PRO A 234 12.41 -0.62 -12.43
C PRO A 234 12.53 -0.36 -13.93
N GLU A 235 12.59 -1.41 -14.75
CA GLU A 235 12.75 -1.29 -16.21
C GLU A 235 11.40 -1.25 -16.97
N ARG A 236 10.28 -1.39 -16.27
CA ARG A 236 8.96 -1.52 -16.91
C ARG A 236 7.93 -0.64 -16.25
N THR A 237 7.52 0.41 -16.95
CA THR A 237 6.39 1.24 -16.53
C THR A 237 5.10 0.42 -16.56
N LEU A 238 4.58 0.12 -15.40
CA LEU A 238 3.30 -0.52 -15.15
C LEU A 238 2.72 0.08 -13.87
N PRO A 239 1.77 1.02 -13.95
CA PRO A 239 1.16 1.60 -12.75
C PRO A 239 0.50 0.54 -11.89
N GLY A 240 0.69 0.67 -10.58
CA GLY A 240 0.16 -0.29 -9.61
C GLY A 240 0.20 0.23 -8.19
N ASN A 241 -0.05 -0.66 -7.25
CA ASN A 241 0.13 -0.37 -5.83
C ASN A 241 1.14 -1.34 -5.20
N MET A 242 1.77 -0.85 -4.13
CA MET A 242 2.59 -1.64 -3.23
C MET A 242 1.85 -1.87 -1.93
N PHE A 243 1.82 -3.13 -1.49
CA PHE A 243 1.24 -3.57 -0.23
C PHE A 243 2.29 -4.18 0.67
N VAL A 244 2.18 -3.91 1.98
CA VAL A 244 2.97 -4.56 3.01
C VAL A 244 2.30 -5.89 3.36
N PRO A 245 2.98 -7.05 3.19
CA PRO A 245 2.37 -8.36 3.42
C PRO A 245 2.10 -8.61 4.92
N VAL A 246 0.93 -9.17 5.24
CA VAL A 246 0.54 -9.47 6.63
C VAL A 246 1.38 -10.58 7.27
N ASP A 247 2.18 -11.30 6.49
CA ASP A 247 3.17 -12.24 7.03
C ASP A 247 4.16 -11.54 7.97
N LEU A 248 4.47 -10.25 7.71
CA LEU A 248 5.32 -9.43 8.57
C LEU A 248 4.63 -9.03 9.89
N LEU A 249 3.30 -9.04 9.95
CA LEU A 249 2.55 -8.70 11.17
C LEU A 249 2.54 -9.84 12.18
N ARG A 250 2.35 -11.08 11.72
CA ARG A 250 2.15 -12.25 12.60
C ARG A 250 3.21 -12.39 13.70
N PRO A 251 4.52 -12.32 13.41
CA PRO A 251 5.56 -12.49 14.42
C PRO A 251 5.64 -11.32 15.41
N VAL A 252 5.14 -10.14 15.03
CA VAL A 252 5.34 -8.89 15.80
C VAL A 252 4.05 -8.36 16.45
N LEU A 253 2.88 -8.91 16.13
CA LEU A 253 1.59 -8.39 16.58
C LEU A 253 1.48 -8.32 18.11
N ALA A 254 1.89 -9.36 18.82
CA ALA A 254 1.83 -9.39 20.27
C ALA A 254 2.75 -8.33 20.92
N GLU A 255 3.96 -8.16 20.37
CA GLU A 255 4.91 -7.15 20.81
C GLU A 255 4.35 -5.74 20.55
N MET A 256 3.83 -5.49 19.34
CA MET A 256 3.18 -4.21 19.00
C MET A 256 2.05 -3.87 19.97
N GLN A 257 1.18 -4.84 20.30
CA GLN A 257 0.05 -4.60 21.20
C GLN A 257 0.50 -4.30 22.64
N SER A 258 1.58 -4.92 23.12
CA SER A 258 2.03 -4.79 24.50
C SER A 258 2.94 -3.57 24.73
N THR A 259 3.74 -3.18 23.74
CA THR A 259 4.78 -2.14 23.89
C THR A 259 4.52 -0.90 23.03
N GLY A 260 3.55 -0.95 22.12
CA GLY A 260 3.27 0.13 21.17
C GLY A 260 4.19 0.17 19.95
N ARG A 261 5.25 -0.64 19.92
CA ARG A 261 6.22 -0.75 18.80
C ARG A 261 7.00 -2.07 18.93
N THR A 262 7.79 -2.43 17.92
CA THR A 262 8.71 -3.56 18.00
C THR A 262 10.14 -3.11 18.34
N ARG A 263 10.98 -4.05 18.80
CA ARG A 263 12.42 -3.82 18.96
C ARG A 263 13.08 -3.45 17.62
N ALA A 264 12.63 -4.05 16.52
CA ALA A 264 13.13 -3.74 15.19
C ALA A 264 12.83 -2.29 14.73
N SER A 265 11.86 -1.62 15.37
CA SER A 265 11.58 -0.20 15.16
C SER A 265 12.56 0.74 15.86
N VAL A 266 13.29 0.24 16.87
CA VAL A 266 14.34 0.98 17.58
C VAL A 266 15.63 0.82 16.78
N ARG A 267 15.82 1.71 15.81
CA ARG A 267 16.96 1.65 14.87
C ARG A 267 17.46 3.04 14.54
N PRO A 268 18.75 3.18 14.15
CA PRO A 268 19.33 4.45 13.76
C PRO A 268 18.52 5.13 12.67
N TRP A 269 18.25 6.41 12.85
CA TRP A 269 17.61 7.29 11.89
C TRP A 269 18.46 8.55 11.70
N LEU A 270 18.71 8.91 10.45
CA LEU A 270 19.54 10.05 10.08
C LEU A 270 18.72 11.28 9.72
N GLY A 271 17.46 11.11 9.33
CA GLY A 271 16.62 12.18 8.83
C GLY A 271 16.86 12.48 7.36
N LEU A 272 17.15 11.47 6.57
CA LEU A 272 17.40 11.57 5.13
C LEU A 272 16.22 11.05 4.32
N SER A 273 15.92 11.75 3.23
CA SER A 273 15.19 11.17 2.12
C SER A 273 16.17 11.00 0.97
N SER A 274 16.32 9.76 0.49
CA SER A 274 17.33 9.41 -0.51
C SER A 274 16.73 8.67 -1.69
N SER A 275 17.36 8.75 -2.86
CA SER A 275 16.94 8.04 -4.07
C SER A 275 18.14 7.33 -4.71
N GLU A 276 17.84 6.27 -5.46
CA GLU A 276 18.86 5.62 -6.31
C GLU A 276 18.86 6.28 -7.67
N ARG A 277 20.02 6.79 -8.08
CA ARG A 277 20.23 7.35 -9.41
C ARG A 277 21.60 6.96 -9.94
N GLY A 278 21.65 6.37 -11.14
CA GLY A 278 22.91 6.03 -11.79
C GLY A 278 23.83 5.11 -10.97
N GLY A 279 23.27 4.23 -10.13
CA GLY A 279 24.04 3.35 -9.25
C GLY A 279 24.62 4.06 -8.02
N HIS A 280 24.05 5.17 -7.60
CA HIS A 280 24.43 5.93 -6.42
C HIS A 280 23.22 6.21 -5.52
N VAL A 281 23.49 6.43 -4.23
CA VAL A 281 22.52 6.89 -3.24
C VAL A 281 22.63 8.42 -3.12
N GLU A 282 21.66 9.13 -3.71
CA GLU A 282 21.58 10.59 -3.68
C GLU A 282 20.61 11.08 -2.60
N ILE A 283 21.02 12.04 -1.79
CA ILE A 283 20.19 12.72 -0.79
C ILE A 283 19.26 13.69 -1.54
N VAL A 284 17.95 13.45 -1.51
CA VAL A 284 16.96 14.33 -2.16
C VAL A 284 16.33 15.32 -1.19
N ARG A 285 16.32 15.01 0.10
CA ARG A 285 15.83 15.89 1.16
C ARG A 285 16.49 15.55 2.48
N VAL A 286 16.70 16.57 3.31
CA VAL A 286 17.15 16.45 4.69
C VAL A 286 16.03 16.96 5.60
N ASP A 287 15.70 16.22 6.64
CA ASP A 287 14.71 16.62 7.64
C ASP A 287 15.20 17.84 8.41
N ARG A 288 14.31 18.83 8.62
CA ARG A 288 14.66 20.10 9.26
C ARG A 288 15.06 19.97 10.72
N SER A 289 14.64 18.90 11.36
CA SER A 289 14.96 18.59 12.76
C SER A 289 15.78 17.31 12.90
N GLY A 290 16.34 16.82 11.78
CA GLY A 290 17.05 15.55 11.75
C GLY A 290 18.56 15.69 11.95
N PRO A 291 19.21 14.62 12.45
CA PRO A 291 20.65 14.57 12.68
C PRO A 291 21.51 14.91 11.46
N ALA A 292 21.05 14.54 10.28
CA ALA A 292 21.77 14.80 9.03
C ALA A 292 21.94 16.30 8.74
N LEU A 293 20.93 17.13 9.08
CA LEU A 293 21.02 18.58 8.91
C LEU A 293 22.06 19.17 9.85
N GLU A 294 22.08 18.73 11.11
CA GLU A 294 23.06 19.19 12.10
C GLU A 294 24.49 18.81 11.71
N ALA A 295 24.66 17.67 11.05
CA ALA A 295 25.94 17.21 10.51
C ALA A 295 26.36 17.91 9.21
N GLY A 296 25.51 18.78 8.62
CA GLY A 296 25.83 19.56 7.43
C GLY A 296 25.59 18.83 6.10
N LEU A 297 24.80 17.76 6.12
CA LEU A 297 24.34 17.09 4.89
C LEU A 297 23.27 17.95 4.17
N GLN A 298 23.26 17.88 2.84
CA GLN A 298 22.41 18.71 1.99
C GLN A 298 21.77 17.90 0.87
N PRO A 299 20.63 18.32 0.34
CA PRO A 299 20.09 17.78 -0.90
C PRO A 299 21.10 17.91 -2.04
N GLY A 300 21.27 16.83 -2.83
CA GLY A 300 22.25 16.73 -3.91
C GLY A 300 23.56 16.05 -3.49
N ASP A 301 23.80 15.83 -2.19
CA ASP A 301 24.92 15.02 -1.74
C ASP A 301 24.75 13.55 -2.15
N VAL A 302 25.87 12.92 -2.54
CA VAL A 302 25.88 11.50 -2.91
C VAL A 302 26.59 10.71 -1.81
N VAL A 303 25.90 9.74 -1.23
CA VAL A 303 26.47 8.83 -0.23
C VAL A 303 27.27 7.74 -0.97
N LEU A 304 28.56 7.70 -0.76
CA LEU A 304 29.48 6.73 -1.35
C LEU A 304 29.72 5.54 -0.42
N GLU A 305 29.88 5.81 0.88
CA GLU A 305 30.16 4.79 1.88
C GLU A 305 29.45 5.08 3.19
N ILE A 306 29.16 4.05 3.94
CA ILE A 306 28.76 4.08 5.34
C ILE A 306 29.72 3.21 6.16
N ASP A 307 30.42 3.77 7.14
CA ASP A 307 31.48 3.15 7.94
C ASP A 307 32.57 2.47 7.08
N GLY A 308 32.98 3.13 5.99
CA GLY A 308 33.97 2.64 5.05
C GLY A 308 33.48 1.50 4.13
N ILE A 309 32.20 1.17 4.17
CA ILE A 309 31.60 0.17 3.28
C ILE A 309 30.85 0.90 2.16
N GLN A 310 31.24 0.62 0.92
CA GLN A 310 30.61 1.20 -0.27
C GLN A 310 29.14 0.81 -0.38
N VAL A 311 28.28 1.79 -0.71
CA VAL A 311 26.86 1.61 -0.93
C VAL A 311 26.44 2.22 -2.27
N THR A 312 25.66 1.46 -3.05
CA THR A 312 25.20 1.88 -4.38
C THR A 312 23.68 1.82 -4.50
N THR A 313 23.01 1.21 -3.50
CA THR A 313 21.55 1.06 -3.45
C THR A 313 21.01 1.51 -2.09
N LEU A 314 19.75 1.93 -2.05
CA LEU A 314 19.05 2.23 -0.79
C LEU A 314 18.99 1.01 0.12
N GLU A 315 18.78 -0.17 -0.43
CA GLU A 315 18.79 -1.42 0.32
C GLU A 315 20.11 -1.63 1.05
N ALA A 316 21.24 -1.53 0.34
CA ALA A 316 22.58 -1.68 0.92
C ALA A 316 22.84 -0.63 1.99
N PHE A 317 22.47 0.62 1.72
CA PHE A 317 22.61 1.74 2.65
C PHE A 317 21.82 1.51 3.95
N TYR A 318 20.52 1.16 3.84
CA TYR A 318 19.68 0.94 5.02
C TYR A 318 20.10 -0.32 5.78
N LYS A 319 20.39 -1.41 5.10
CA LYS A 319 20.88 -2.64 5.76
C LYS A 319 22.17 -2.39 6.53
N GLN A 320 23.08 -1.57 5.98
CA GLN A 320 24.32 -1.21 6.67
C GLN A 320 24.04 -0.27 7.86
N LEU A 321 23.17 0.73 7.68
CA LEU A 321 22.78 1.65 8.75
C LEU A 321 22.19 0.90 9.95
N TRP A 322 21.33 -0.06 9.71
CA TRP A 322 20.60 -0.80 10.76
C TRP A 322 21.32 -2.05 11.30
N LYS A 323 22.57 -2.31 10.93
CA LYS A 323 23.40 -3.33 11.59
C LYS A 323 23.79 -2.96 13.03
N ARG A 324 23.65 -1.70 13.39
CA ARG A 324 23.97 -1.21 14.73
C ARG A 324 22.95 -1.71 15.74
N PRO A 325 23.38 -2.14 16.93
CA PRO A 325 22.48 -2.61 17.97
C PRO A 325 21.65 -1.47 18.59
N ASP A 326 22.18 -0.26 18.59
CA ASP A 326 21.58 0.91 19.23
C ASP A 326 21.13 1.93 18.18
N ALA A 327 19.98 2.56 18.44
CA ALA A 327 19.49 3.63 17.61
C ALA A 327 20.29 4.93 17.77
N ASP A 328 20.77 5.17 19.01
CA ASP A 328 21.64 6.30 19.37
C ASP A 328 23.08 5.88 19.10
N ALA A 329 23.59 6.24 17.92
CA ALA A 329 24.90 5.80 17.46
C ALA A 329 25.51 6.78 16.46
N ASP A 330 26.84 6.90 16.52
CA ASP A 330 27.59 7.63 15.50
C ASP A 330 27.72 6.81 14.22
N VAL A 331 27.46 7.49 13.09
CA VAL A 331 27.52 6.94 11.74
C VAL A 331 28.49 7.76 10.93
N GLU A 332 29.54 7.16 10.38
CA GLU A 332 30.44 7.84 9.46
C GLU A 332 29.94 7.65 8.01
N LEU A 333 29.65 8.75 7.33
CA LEU A 333 29.29 8.74 5.91
C LEU A 333 30.45 9.36 5.12
N THR A 334 30.92 8.66 4.07
CA THR A 334 31.73 9.27 3.01
C THR A 334 30.76 9.78 1.95
N VAL A 335 30.73 11.09 1.76
CA VAL A 335 29.80 11.75 0.83
C VAL A 335 30.53 12.60 -0.18
N GLN A 336 30.00 12.66 -1.39
CA GLN A 336 30.39 13.65 -2.38
C GLN A 336 29.47 14.86 -2.27
N GLN A 337 30.05 16.02 -1.92
CA GLN A 337 29.39 17.32 -1.89
C GLN A 337 29.97 18.20 -3.02
N GLY A 338 29.21 18.32 -4.12
CA GLY A 338 29.71 18.94 -5.35
C GLY A 338 30.93 18.19 -5.91
N SER A 339 32.11 18.83 -5.94
CA SER A 339 33.36 18.21 -6.40
C SER A 339 34.22 17.59 -5.31
N GLU A 340 33.85 17.77 -4.04
CA GLU A 340 34.66 17.32 -2.91
C GLU A 340 34.10 16.03 -2.29
N VAL A 341 34.98 15.14 -1.89
CA VAL A 341 34.64 13.95 -1.10
C VAL A 341 34.99 14.24 0.37
N ARG A 342 34.04 14.06 1.26
CA ARG A 342 34.17 14.34 2.69
C ARG A 342 33.70 13.18 3.52
N LYS A 343 34.32 13.00 4.69
CA LYS A 343 33.81 12.14 5.75
C LYS A 343 33.03 12.97 6.73
N ILE A 344 31.77 12.63 6.92
CA ILE A 344 30.84 13.33 7.80
C ILE A 344 30.34 12.34 8.84
N LYS A 345 30.47 12.71 10.10
CA LYS A 345 29.98 11.95 11.23
C LYS A 345 28.58 12.47 11.59
N VAL A 346 27.59 11.58 11.54
CA VAL A 346 26.20 11.88 11.88
C VAL A 346 25.85 11.11 13.15
N HIS A 347 25.32 11.79 14.15
CA HIS A 347 24.83 11.17 15.37
C HIS A 347 23.39 10.75 15.19
N ALA A 348 23.15 9.49 14.79
CA ALA A 348 21.82 8.93 14.55
C ALA A 348 21.01 8.82 15.85
N VAL A 349 19.68 8.87 15.75
CA VAL A 349 18.76 8.79 16.89
C VAL A 349 17.60 7.83 16.60
N ASP A 350 16.87 7.44 17.66
CA ASP A 350 15.58 6.74 17.49
C ASP A 350 14.52 7.75 16.96
N ARG A 351 14.07 7.56 15.72
CA ARG A 351 13.06 8.42 15.09
C ARG A 351 11.82 8.63 15.94
N MET A 352 11.39 7.61 16.69
CA MET A 352 10.17 7.71 17.51
C MET A 352 10.31 8.71 18.66
N GLN A 353 11.54 9.08 19.04
CA GLN A 353 11.81 10.11 20.05
C GLN A 353 11.72 11.52 19.49
N THR A 354 11.87 11.69 18.15
CA THR A 354 11.79 13.01 17.51
C THR A 354 10.36 13.42 17.16
N LEU A 355 9.43 12.48 17.20
CA LEU A 355 8.02 12.73 16.87
C LEU A 355 7.28 13.37 18.05
N ARG A 356 6.41 14.32 17.74
CA ARG A 356 5.54 14.95 18.75
C ARG A 356 4.51 13.96 19.26
N LYS A 357 4.30 14.00 20.56
CA LYS A 357 3.24 13.23 21.23
C LYS A 357 1.96 14.06 21.31
N PRO A 358 0.77 13.44 21.25
CA PRO A 358 -0.49 14.16 21.48
C PRO A 358 -0.45 14.93 22.79
N GLN A 359 -0.99 16.14 22.80
CA GLN A 359 -1.06 16.98 23.99
C GLN A 359 -2.34 16.66 24.78
N GLY A 360 -2.47 15.47 25.25
CA GLY A 360 -3.48 15.10 26.22
C GLY A 360 -4.66 14.31 25.70
N ILE A 361 -4.91 13.23 26.31
CA ILE A 361 -6.13 12.87 27.06
C ILE A 361 -5.67 12.25 28.36
#